data_6dc2a2bab2f09d0cd4e3d465726fe9a1
#
_entry.id   6dc2a2bab2f09d0cd4e3d465726fe9a1
#
_cell.length_a   1.000
_cell.length_b   1.000
_cell.length_c   1.000
_cell.angle_alpha   90.00
_cell.angle_beta   90.00
_cell.angle_gamma   90.00
#
_symmetry.space_group_name_H-M   'P 1'
#
loop_
_entity.id
_entity.type
_entity.pdbx_description
1 polymer ?
#
loop_
_entity_poly.entity_id
_entity_poly.type
_entity_poly.pdbx_seq_one_letter_code
_entity_poly.pdbx_strand_id
1 'polypeptide(L)' 'MKYVTYDQLPLMLNAEDIQAVMNISRAMAYQLMHREDFPVIMIGKRMVVPRDKFLEWVELNTRGGANG' A
#
# COMPACT_ATOMS: atom_id res chain seq x y z
N MET A 1 -16.41 1.27 1.39
CA MET A 1 -15.02 0.84 1.23
C MET A 1 -14.93 -0.52 0.59
N LYS A 2 -13.93 -0.70 -0.24
CA LYS A 2 -13.74 -1.97 -0.90
C LYS A 2 -13.25 -3.04 0.06
N TYR A 3 -12.38 -2.66 0.98
CA TYR A 3 -11.80 -3.58 1.94
C TYR A 3 -12.13 -3.13 3.36
N VAL A 4 -12.51 -4.06 4.21
CA VAL A 4 -12.87 -3.77 5.60
C VAL A 4 -11.76 -4.20 6.57
N THR A 5 -11.10 -5.29 6.27
CA THR A 5 -9.99 -5.76 7.09
C THR A 5 -8.81 -6.10 6.21
N TYR A 6 -7.65 -6.18 6.83
CA TYR A 6 -6.42 -6.51 6.09
C TYR A 6 -6.48 -7.90 5.48
N ASP A 7 -7.20 -8.82 6.11
CA ASP A 7 -7.31 -10.18 5.61
C ASP A 7 -8.01 -10.26 4.27
N GLN A 8 -8.78 -9.25 3.93
CA GLN A 8 -9.50 -9.21 2.66
C GLN A 8 -8.64 -8.73 1.51
N LEU A 9 -7.45 -8.24 1.80
CA LEU A 9 -6.55 -7.77 0.75
C LEU A 9 -5.94 -8.95 0.01
N PRO A 10 -5.76 -8.83 -1.31
CA PRO A 10 -5.05 -9.86 -2.05
C PRO A 10 -3.58 -9.90 -1.64
N LEU A 11 -2.91 -10.99 -1.95
CA LEU A 11 -1.50 -11.12 -1.60
C LEU A 11 -0.63 -10.08 -2.29
N MET A 12 -1.00 -9.70 -3.50
CA MET A 12 -0.28 -8.67 -4.26
C MET A 12 -1.26 -7.55 -4.57
N LEU A 13 -0.87 -6.33 -4.24
CA LEU A 13 -1.71 -5.16 -4.41
C LEU A 13 -1.26 -4.36 -5.62
N ASN A 14 -2.23 -3.86 -6.39
CA ASN A 14 -1.92 -2.92 -7.47
C ASN A 14 -2.29 -1.50 -7.03
N ALA A 15 -2.14 -0.53 -7.96
CA ALA A 15 -2.41 0.86 -7.62
C ALA A 15 -3.85 1.08 -7.19
N GLU A 16 -4.79 0.40 -7.81
CA GLU A 16 -6.19 0.53 -7.43
C GLU A 16 -6.44 0.02 -6.02
N ASP A 17 -5.78 -1.07 -5.66
CA ASP A 17 -5.90 -1.61 -4.31
C ASP A 17 -5.35 -0.64 -3.28
N ILE A 18 -4.20 -0.05 -3.56
CA ILE A 18 -3.60 0.93 -2.66
C ILE A 18 -4.53 2.13 -2.51
N GLN A 19 -5.10 2.59 -3.62
CA GLN A 19 -6.02 3.70 -3.60
C GLN A 19 -7.22 3.42 -2.70
N ALA A 20 -7.78 2.24 -2.82
CA ALA A 20 -8.97 1.86 -2.05
C ALA A 20 -8.64 1.70 -0.57
N VAL A 21 -7.54 1.05 -0.27
CA VAL A 21 -7.15 0.78 1.12
C VAL A 21 -6.78 2.05 1.85
N MET A 22 -6.01 2.91 1.19
CA MET A 22 -5.54 4.14 1.81
C MET A 22 -6.57 5.27 1.69
N ASN A 23 -7.62 5.06 0.91
CA ASN A 23 -8.65 6.06 0.69
C ASN A 23 -8.05 7.36 0.16
N ILE A 24 -7.24 7.24 -0.88
CA ILE A 24 -6.56 8.37 -1.49
C ILE A 24 -6.88 8.41 -2.98
N SER A 25 -6.52 9.51 -3.63
CA SER A 25 -6.74 9.65 -5.06
C SER A 25 -5.76 8.77 -5.84
N ARG A 26 -6.06 8.58 -7.12
CA ARG A 26 -5.19 7.80 -7.98
C ARG A 26 -3.81 8.44 -8.09
N ALA A 27 -3.78 9.76 -8.23
CA ALA A 27 -2.51 10.47 -8.34
C ALA A 27 -1.67 10.28 -7.07
N MET A 28 -2.31 10.34 -5.92
CA MET A 28 -1.61 10.14 -4.67
C MET A 28 -1.09 8.71 -4.54
N ALA A 29 -1.87 7.75 -5.00
CA ALA A 29 -1.44 6.35 -4.94
C ALA A 29 -0.19 6.14 -5.79
N TYR A 30 -0.15 6.72 -6.98
CA TYR A 30 1.03 6.61 -7.83
C TYR A 30 2.22 7.32 -7.24
N GLN A 31 2.02 8.49 -6.63
CA GLN A 31 3.12 9.18 -5.96
C GLN A 31 3.67 8.34 -4.82
N LEU A 32 2.79 7.70 -4.06
CA LEU A 32 3.20 6.86 -2.96
C LEU A 32 4.02 5.67 -3.46
N MET A 33 3.57 5.05 -4.53
CA MET A 33 4.23 3.86 -5.07
C MET A 33 5.58 4.17 -5.71
N HIS A 34 5.84 5.45 -6.02
CA HIS A 34 7.13 5.84 -6.57
C HIS A 34 8.14 6.27 -5.49
N ARG A 35 7.75 6.26 -4.24
CA ARG A 35 8.68 6.60 -3.16
C ARG A 35 9.71 5.49 -3.03
N GLU A 36 10.93 5.89 -2.70
CA GLU A 36 12.01 4.92 -2.54
C GLU A 36 11.80 3.97 -1.38
N ASP A 37 11.10 4.44 -0.36
CA ASP A 37 10.87 3.63 0.84
C ASP A 37 9.63 2.75 0.76
N PHE A 38 8.88 2.86 -0.32
CA PHE A 38 7.64 2.08 -0.45
C PHE A 38 7.95 0.73 -1.12
N PRO A 39 7.44 -0.39 -0.57
CA PRO A 39 7.81 -1.73 -1.06
C PRO A 39 7.10 -2.10 -2.36
N VAL A 40 7.69 -1.76 -3.49
CA VAL A 40 7.12 -2.02 -4.80
C VAL A 40 7.97 -3.03 -5.56
N ILE A 41 7.30 -3.95 -6.23
CA ILE A 41 7.96 -4.87 -7.16
C ILE A 41 7.55 -4.49 -8.57
N MET A 42 8.54 -4.29 -9.45
CA MET A 42 8.27 -3.99 -10.84
C MET A 42 8.21 -5.28 -11.64
N ILE A 43 7.09 -5.51 -12.31
CA ILE A 43 6.94 -6.67 -13.19
C ILE A 43 6.59 -6.12 -14.57
N GLY A 44 7.59 -6.04 -15.43
CA GLY A 44 7.41 -5.36 -16.70
C GLY A 44 7.09 -3.91 -16.46
N LYS A 45 5.93 -3.47 -16.91
CA LYS A 45 5.48 -2.10 -16.71
C LYS A 45 4.52 -1.95 -15.54
N ARG A 46 4.28 -3.06 -14.81
CA ARG A 46 3.34 -3.05 -13.71
C ARG A 46 4.07 -2.94 -12.38
N MET A 47 3.47 -2.17 -11.48
CA MET A 47 3.96 -2.07 -10.11
C MET A 47 2.98 -2.83 -9.22
N VAL A 48 3.51 -3.73 -8.41
CA VAL A 48 2.69 -4.44 -7.43
C VAL A 48 3.37 -4.39 -6.09
N VAL A 49 2.58 -4.53 -5.04
CA VAL A 49 3.06 -4.41 -3.66
C VAL A 49 2.65 -5.65 -2.88
N PRO A 50 3.60 -6.40 -2.33
CA PRO A 50 3.23 -7.54 -1.49
C PRO A 50 2.45 -7.04 -0.27
N ARG A 51 1.34 -7.69 0.03
CA ARG A 51 0.48 -7.27 1.12
C ARG A 51 1.23 -7.16 2.44
N ASP A 52 2.02 -8.17 2.77
CA ASP A 52 2.72 -8.18 4.06
C ASP A 52 3.71 -7.04 4.16
N LYS A 53 4.38 -6.72 3.05
CA LYS A 53 5.34 -5.61 3.04
C LYS A 53 4.62 -4.27 3.12
N PHE A 54 3.45 -4.17 2.50
CA PHE A 54 2.64 -2.97 2.59
C PHE A 54 2.21 -2.71 4.03
N LEU A 55 1.76 -3.75 4.72
CA LEU A 55 1.33 -3.62 6.11
C LEU A 55 2.49 -3.22 7.01
N GLU A 56 3.66 -3.79 6.76
CA GLU A 56 4.85 -3.43 7.49
C GLU A 56 5.21 -1.97 7.28
N TRP A 57 5.11 -1.50 6.02
CA TRP A 57 5.39 -0.11 5.70
C TRP A 57 4.43 0.83 6.42
N VAL A 58 3.14 0.46 6.44
CA VAL A 58 2.13 1.27 7.13
C VAL A 58 2.48 1.40 8.61
N GLU A 59 2.88 0.30 9.22
CA GLU A 59 3.22 0.30 10.62
C GLU A 59 4.43 1.17 10.91
N LEU A 60 5.45 1.05 10.06
CA LEU A 60 6.67 1.83 10.23
C LEU A 60 6.45 3.32 10.05
N ASN A 61 5.43 3.69 9.27
CA ASN A 61 5.15 5.08 8.99
C ASN A 61 3.98 5.65 9.78
N THR A 62 3.47 4.89 10.73
CA THR A 62 2.39 5.34 11.59
C THR A 62 2.98 6.16 12.72
N ARG A 63 2.59 7.43 12.76
CA ARG A 63 3.13 8.34 13.76
C ARG A 63 2.38 8.18 15.09
N GLY A 64 3.15 8.00 16.14
CA GLY A 64 2.62 8.04 17.49
C GLY A 64 1.72 6.91 17.85
N GLY A 65 1.41 6.10 16.93
CA GLY A 65 0.40 5.11 17.18
C GLY A 65 0.86 4.08 18.12
N ALA A 66 1.56 3.31 17.67
CA ALA A 66 1.86 2.26 18.44
C ALA A 66 2.84 2.55 19.36
N ASN A 67 3.09 3.10 19.33
CA ASN A 67 3.87 3.17 20.10
C ASN A 67 3.64 3.97 20.70
N GLY A 68 2.97 4.03 20.38
CA GLY A 68 2.77 4.74 21.21
C GLY A 68 2.97 5.18 21.26
#